data_7896611b016454a8384f79206fb9e590
#
_entry.id   7896611b016454a8384f79206fb9e590
#
_cell.length_a   1.000
_cell.length_b   1.000
_cell.length_c   1.000
_cell.angle_alpha   90.00
_cell.angle_beta   90.00
_cell.angle_gamma   90.00
#
_symmetry.space_group_name_H-M   'P 1'
#
loop_
_entity.id
_entity.type
_entity.pdbx_description
1 polymer ?
#
loop_
_entity_poly.entity_id
_entity_poly.type
_entity_poly.pdbx_seq_one_letter_code
_entity_poly.pdbx_strand_id
1 'polypeptide(L)'
;QSRSSAASDVYKRQLSECWSRGTATFMLMGGVCTRACKFCSVDTGNPKGWLDQYEPINTALAVKKMNLKYVVLTSVNRDDLDDGGANHYADTVQLIKEHNPHTSVEALTPDFKGLRSSIETLVNCGIQVFAQNIETVKRLTHPVRDIRAGYQQTLDVLATSKAINSEVLTKSSIILGLGETRDEIIDTMDDLLAVSYTHLRAHETSL
;
A
#
# COMPACT_ATOMS: atom_id res chain seq x y z
N GLN A 1 -1.23 1.86 33.18
CA GLN A 1 0.19 1.97 32.76
C GLN A 1 0.21 1.94 31.25
N SER A 2 0.46 3.13 30.64
CA SER A 2 0.56 3.31 29.21
C SER A 2 1.86 2.63 28.71
N ARG A 3 1.72 1.61 27.88
CA ARG A 3 2.85 1.10 27.11
C ARG A 3 3.15 2.11 25.98
N SER A 4 4.05 3.06 26.23
CA SER A 4 4.72 3.76 25.15
C SER A 4 5.74 2.78 24.56
N SER A 5 5.41 2.13 23.43
CA SER A 5 6.34 1.24 22.78
C SER A 5 7.42 2.07 22.05
N ALA A 6 8.67 1.58 22.04
CA ALA A 6 9.77 2.17 21.27
C ALA A 6 9.42 2.37 19.78
N ALA A 7 8.51 1.56 19.24
CA ALA A 7 7.93 1.71 17.91
C ALA A 7 7.22 3.06 17.72
N SER A 8 6.51 3.59 18.75
CA SER A 8 5.85 4.89 18.64
C SER A 8 6.83 6.06 18.53
N ASP A 9 8.02 5.93 19.12
CA ASP A 9 9.04 7.00 19.11
C ASP A 9 9.86 6.99 17.80
N VAL A 10 10.07 5.82 17.19
CA VAL A 10 10.68 5.70 15.85
C VAL A 10 9.71 6.29 14.80
N TYR A 11 8.43 6.01 14.89
CA TYR A 11 7.41 6.55 14.00
C TYR A 11 7.30 8.08 14.08
N LYS A 12 7.38 8.65 15.27
CA LYS A 12 7.36 10.11 15.49
C LYS A 12 8.57 10.82 14.89
N ARG A 13 9.77 10.21 14.92
CA ARG A 13 10.97 10.78 14.27
C ARG A 13 10.87 10.78 12.75
N GLN A 14 10.32 9.71 12.16
CA GLN A 14 10.10 9.63 10.72
C GLN A 14 9.03 10.64 10.25
N LEU A 15 8.00 10.90 11.05
CA LEU A 15 6.97 11.90 10.74
C LEU A 15 7.58 13.29 10.54
N SER A 16 8.43 13.76 11.45
CA SER A 16 9.05 15.09 11.34
C SER A 16 9.94 15.22 10.10
N GLU A 17 10.67 14.18 9.75
CA GLU A 17 11.51 14.13 8.57
C GLU A 17 10.68 14.08 7.27
N CYS A 18 9.64 13.27 7.23
CA CYS A 18 8.72 13.20 6.09
C CYS A 18 8.03 14.55 5.86
N TRP A 19 7.55 15.19 6.92
CA TRP A 19 6.92 16.53 6.83
C TRP A 19 7.89 17.59 6.31
N SER A 20 9.12 17.61 6.83
CA SER A 20 10.13 18.58 6.37
C SER A 20 10.52 18.37 4.90
N ARG A 21 10.38 17.16 4.36
CA ARG A 21 10.61 16.81 2.97
C ARG A 21 9.38 17.02 2.06
N GLY A 22 8.23 17.41 2.62
CA GLY A 22 6.98 17.57 1.88
C GLY A 22 6.36 16.24 1.45
N THR A 23 6.44 15.21 2.32
CA THR A 23 5.85 13.88 2.10
C THR A 23 4.76 13.60 3.12
N ALA A 24 3.61 13.10 2.68
CA ALA A 24 2.54 12.62 3.57
C ALA A 24 1.87 11.36 3.01
N THR A 25 1.20 10.61 3.89
CA THR A 25 0.41 9.44 3.56
C THR A 25 -1.06 9.71 3.82
N PHE A 26 -1.92 9.36 2.86
CA PHE A 26 -3.38 9.39 2.99
C PHE A 26 -3.93 7.98 2.87
N MET A 27 -4.87 7.64 3.76
CA MET A 27 -5.60 6.37 3.70
C MET A 27 -6.96 6.63 3.04
N LEU A 28 -7.22 5.92 1.96
CA LEU A 28 -8.43 6.01 1.14
C LEU A 28 -9.47 4.95 1.51
N MET A 29 -10.71 5.21 1.12
CA MET A 29 -11.85 4.29 1.24
C MET A 29 -12.25 4.00 2.69
N GLY A 30 -11.96 4.94 3.60
CA GLY A 30 -12.39 4.91 5.00
C GLY A 30 -11.52 4.03 5.90
N GLY A 31 -12.01 3.76 7.11
CA GLY A 31 -11.29 3.07 8.19
C GLY A 31 -11.75 1.63 8.45
N VAL A 32 -12.55 1.02 7.56
CA VAL A 32 -13.03 -0.36 7.72
C VAL A 32 -12.54 -1.23 6.58
N CYS A 33 -11.73 -2.23 6.93
CA CYS A 33 -11.14 -3.19 5.99
C CYS A 33 -12.00 -4.46 5.91
N THR A 34 -12.17 -5.01 4.71
CA THR A 34 -12.85 -6.31 4.55
C THR A 34 -12.02 -7.50 4.97
N ARG A 35 -10.72 -7.30 5.28
CA ARG A 35 -9.77 -8.34 5.68
C ARG A 35 -9.25 -8.15 7.09
N ALA A 36 -8.86 -9.26 7.76
CA ALA A 36 -8.44 -9.32 9.15
C ALA A 36 -6.98 -9.79 9.30
N CYS A 37 -6.03 -9.00 8.83
CA CYS A 37 -4.60 -9.30 9.03
C CYS A 37 -4.21 -9.06 10.50
N LYS A 38 -3.50 -10.00 11.13
CA LYS A 38 -3.23 -9.97 12.59
C LYS A 38 -2.29 -8.84 13.04
N PHE A 39 -1.48 -8.31 12.14
CA PHE A 39 -0.57 -7.19 12.44
C PHE A 39 -1.23 -5.82 12.26
N CYS A 40 -2.43 -5.77 11.66
CA CYS A 40 -3.11 -4.53 11.30
C CYS A 40 -4.08 -4.09 12.41
N SER A 41 -4.07 -2.80 12.72
CA SER A 41 -4.97 -2.20 13.73
C SER A 41 -6.21 -1.54 13.11
N VAL A 42 -6.41 -1.68 11.79
CA VAL A 42 -7.60 -1.17 11.12
C VAL A 42 -8.82 -2.04 11.46
N ASP A 43 -9.97 -1.41 11.69
CA ASP A 43 -11.20 -2.12 11.99
C ASP A 43 -11.61 -3.06 10.85
N THR A 44 -12.01 -4.28 11.21
CA THR A 44 -12.49 -5.28 10.24
C THR A 44 -14.01 -5.26 10.15
N GLY A 45 -14.54 -5.21 8.92
CA GLY A 45 -15.98 -5.20 8.68
C GLY A 45 -16.32 -5.20 7.20
N ASN A 46 -17.60 -4.97 6.90
CA ASN A 46 -18.07 -4.83 5.52
C ASN A 46 -18.72 -3.45 5.32
N PRO A 47 -18.08 -2.54 4.57
CA PRO A 47 -18.65 -1.22 4.26
C PRO A 47 -19.85 -1.25 3.31
N LYS A 48 -20.23 -2.42 2.77
CA LYS A 48 -21.39 -2.62 1.90
C LYS A 48 -21.41 -1.70 0.68
N GLY A 49 -20.27 -1.56 0.03
CA GLY A 49 -20.11 -0.77 -1.18
C GLY A 49 -20.06 0.75 -0.95
N TRP A 50 -20.18 1.23 0.29
CA TRP A 50 -20.14 2.67 0.55
C TRP A 50 -18.75 3.27 0.26
N LEU A 51 -18.72 4.38 -0.48
CA LEU A 51 -17.58 5.21 -0.77
C LEU A 51 -17.96 6.68 -0.61
N ASP A 52 -17.08 7.48 -0.05
CA ASP A 52 -17.22 8.93 -0.06
C ASP A 52 -16.84 9.48 -1.45
N GLN A 53 -17.84 9.89 -2.22
CA GLN A 53 -17.65 10.45 -3.56
C GLN A 53 -16.80 11.74 -3.59
N TYR A 54 -16.64 12.42 -2.45
CA TYR A 54 -15.84 13.63 -2.31
C TYR A 54 -14.40 13.35 -1.83
N GLU A 55 -14.08 12.12 -1.40
CA GLU A 55 -12.75 11.77 -0.93
C GLU A 55 -11.65 12.07 -1.97
N PRO A 56 -11.84 11.75 -3.28
CA PRO A 56 -10.83 12.04 -4.30
C PRO A 56 -10.48 13.53 -4.39
N ILE A 57 -11.48 14.41 -4.52
CA ILE A 57 -11.23 15.85 -4.64
C ILE A 57 -10.72 16.43 -3.32
N ASN A 58 -11.24 16.01 -2.17
CA ASN A 58 -10.79 16.48 -0.87
C ASN A 58 -9.32 16.11 -0.61
N THR A 59 -8.91 14.90 -1.03
CA THR A 59 -7.51 14.46 -0.95
C THR A 59 -6.62 15.32 -1.84
N ALA A 60 -7.02 15.59 -3.09
CA ALA A 60 -6.26 16.44 -4.01
C ALA A 60 -6.08 17.88 -3.47
N LEU A 61 -7.14 18.45 -2.88
CA LEU A 61 -7.09 19.77 -2.27
C LEU A 61 -6.23 19.79 -1.00
N ALA A 62 -6.25 18.71 -0.20
CA ALA A 62 -5.37 18.56 0.97
C ALA A 62 -3.90 18.50 0.56
N VAL A 63 -3.55 17.71 -0.47
CA VAL A 63 -2.21 17.65 -1.06
C VAL A 63 -1.74 19.03 -1.50
N LYS A 64 -2.62 19.79 -2.16
CA LYS A 64 -2.34 21.17 -2.61
C LYS A 64 -2.11 22.12 -1.43
N LYS A 65 -3.01 22.10 -0.45
CA LYS A 65 -2.93 22.96 0.74
C LYS A 65 -1.65 22.70 1.55
N MET A 66 -1.22 21.43 1.60
CA MET A 66 0.01 21.03 2.29
C MET A 66 1.27 21.22 1.44
N ASN A 67 1.14 21.61 0.17
CA ASN A 67 2.23 21.78 -0.79
C ASN A 67 3.17 20.56 -0.86
N LEU A 68 2.58 19.37 -0.96
CA LEU A 68 3.34 18.12 -0.94
C LEU A 68 4.08 17.91 -2.25
N LYS A 69 5.33 17.45 -2.15
CA LYS A 69 6.15 17.03 -3.29
C LYS A 69 5.98 15.55 -3.61
N TYR A 70 5.65 14.77 -2.59
CA TYR A 70 5.46 13.32 -2.66
C TYR A 70 4.29 12.91 -1.78
N VAL A 71 3.38 12.14 -2.34
CA VAL A 71 2.24 11.61 -1.59
C VAL A 71 2.20 10.08 -1.70
N VAL A 72 2.03 9.42 -0.57
CA VAL A 72 1.72 8.00 -0.50
C VAL A 72 0.22 7.88 -0.29
N LEU A 73 -0.47 7.26 -1.23
CA LEU A 73 -1.84 6.83 -1.06
C LEU A 73 -1.83 5.39 -0.61
N THR A 74 -2.51 5.08 0.47
CA THR A 74 -2.78 3.71 0.91
C THR A 74 -4.28 3.51 1.02
N SER A 75 -4.73 2.28 1.14
CA SER A 75 -6.15 1.99 1.32
C SER A 75 -6.39 0.73 2.12
N VAL A 76 -7.59 0.61 2.64
CA VAL A 76 -8.12 -0.66 3.15
C VAL A 76 -8.45 -1.61 2.00
N ASN A 77 -8.51 -2.91 2.26
CA ASN A 77 -9.08 -3.86 1.29
C ASN A 77 -10.60 -3.69 1.22
N ARG A 78 -11.12 -3.66 0.00
CA ARG A 78 -12.54 -3.46 -0.32
C ARG A 78 -13.05 -4.62 -1.19
N ASP A 79 -13.02 -5.84 -0.61
CA ASP A 79 -13.53 -7.04 -1.29
C ASP A 79 -15.05 -6.99 -1.54
N ASP A 80 -15.73 -6.00 -0.95
CA ASP A 80 -17.15 -5.66 -1.17
C ASP A 80 -17.40 -4.86 -2.46
N LEU A 81 -16.35 -4.39 -3.13
CA LEU A 81 -16.40 -3.73 -4.43
C LEU A 81 -15.91 -4.70 -5.52
N ASP A 82 -16.53 -4.66 -6.70
CA ASP A 82 -16.20 -5.54 -7.81
C ASP A 82 -14.76 -5.34 -8.31
N ASP A 83 -14.31 -4.09 -8.36
CA ASP A 83 -12.98 -3.68 -8.77
C ASP A 83 -11.98 -3.55 -7.60
N GLY A 84 -12.40 -3.89 -6.37
CA GLY A 84 -11.60 -3.69 -5.17
C GLY A 84 -11.30 -2.23 -4.83
N GLY A 85 -12.02 -1.27 -5.44
CA GLY A 85 -11.85 0.17 -5.28
C GLY A 85 -10.82 0.80 -6.24
N ALA A 86 -10.41 0.10 -7.30
CA ALA A 86 -9.40 0.58 -8.23
C ALA A 86 -9.79 1.88 -8.93
N ASN A 87 -11.06 2.03 -9.34
CA ASN A 87 -11.55 3.26 -9.98
C ASN A 87 -11.50 4.44 -9.01
N HIS A 88 -11.99 4.28 -7.78
CA HIS A 88 -11.94 5.34 -6.76
C HIS A 88 -10.50 5.79 -6.44
N TYR A 89 -9.58 4.83 -6.43
CA TYR A 89 -8.16 5.09 -6.25
C TYR A 89 -7.58 5.87 -7.43
N ALA A 90 -7.90 5.44 -8.67
CA ALA A 90 -7.44 6.10 -9.89
C ALA A 90 -7.99 7.54 -10.01
N ASP A 91 -9.26 7.76 -9.70
CA ASP A 91 -9.89 9.10 -9.66
C ASP A 91 -9.14 10.02 -8.68
N THR A 92 -8.76 9.49 -7.51
CA THR A 92 -7.98 10.24 -6.53
C THR A 92 -6.61 10.65 -7.09
N VAL A 93 -5.91 9.72 -7.77
CA VAL A 93 -4.62 10.01 -8.38
C VAL A 93 -4.75 11.06 -9.49
N GLN A 94 -5.74 10.91 -10.37
CA GLN A 94 -5.97 11.84 -11.48
C GLN A 94 -6.25 13.26 -10.96
N LEU A 95 -7.12 13.42 -9.97
CA LEU A 95 -7.39 14.72 -9.35
C LEU A 95 -6.17 15.31 -8.63
N ILE A 96 -5.34 14.47 -7.99
CA ILE A 96 -4.07 14.94 -7.44
C ILE A 96 -3.17 15.47 -8.56
N LYS A 97 -3.02 14.76 -9.68
CA LYS A 97 -2.20 15.19 -10.81
C LYS A 97 -2.72 16.46 -11.48
N GLU A 98 -4.03 16.59 -11.58
CA GLU A 98 -4.67 17.80 -12.15
C GLU A 98 -4.40 19.03 -11.28
N HIS A 99 -4.59 18.92 -9.97
CA HIS A 99 -4.45 20.04 -9.04
C HIS A 99 -3.02 20.28 -8.57
N ASN A 100 -2.14 19.28 -8.70
CA ASN A 100 -0.76 19.24 -8.21
C ASN A 100 0.17 18.53 -9.21
N PRO A 101 0.41 19.09 -10.41
CA PRO A 101 1.10 18.37 -11.49
C PRO A 101 2.53 17.97 -11.18
N HIS A 102 3.17 18.61 -10.21
CA HIS A 102 4.55 18.34 -9.80
C HIS A 102 4.66 17.36 -8.63
N THR A 103 3.53 16.93 -8.04
CA THR A 103 3.54 15.97 -6.94
C THR A 103 3.72 14.55 -7.47
N SER A 104 4.71 13.83 -6.94
CA SER A 104 4.87 12.39 -7.21
C SER A 104 3.89 11.59 -6.36
N VAL A 105 3.28 10.57 -6.95
CA VAL A 105 2.29 9.72 -6.29
C VAL A 105 2.80 8.27 -6.21
N GLU A 106 2.90 7.76 -5.00
CA GLU A 106 3.07 6.35 -4.70
C GLU A 106 1.71 5.75 -4.32
N ALA A 107 1.31 4.68 -4.97
CA ALA A 107 0.12 3.92 -4.66
C ALA A 107 0.48 2.64 -3.90
N LEU A 108 0.27 2.62 -2.57
CA LEU A 108 0.37 1.41 -1.75
C LEU A 108 -1.00 0.72 -1.76
N THR A 109 -1.12 -0.29 -2.60
CA THR A 109 -2.40 -0.87 -3.04
C THR A 109 -2.80 -2.12 -2.28
N PRO A 110 -4.10 -2.44 -2.22
CA PRO A 110 -4.56 -3.80 -2.00
C PRO A 110 -4.20 -4.67 -3.21
N ASP A 111 -4.42 -5.98 -3.09
CA ASP A 111 -4.12 -6.91 -4.17
C ASP A 111 -5.20 -6.98 -5.27
N PHE A 112 -6.30 -6.25 -5.12
CA PHE A 112 -7.45 -6.23 -6.04
C PHE A 112 -7.94 -7.64 -6.44
N LYS A 113 -7.81 -8.64 -5.53
CA LYS A 113 -8.09 -10.06 -5.82
C LYS A 113 -7.31 -10.62 -7.03
N GLY A 114 -6.20 -9.99 -7.41
CA GLY A 114 -5.42 -10.32 -8.61
C GLY A 114 -6.09 -9.92 -9.93
N LEU A 115 -7.13 -9.09 -9.91
CA LEU A 115 -7.84 -8.65 -11.12
C LEU A 115 -6.94 -7.75 -11.98
N ARG A 116 -6.54 -8.26 -13.16
CA ARG A 116 -5.69 -7.55 -14.10
C ARG A 116 -6.26 -6.18 -14.49
N SER A 117 -7.57 -6.08 -14.74
CA SER A 117 -8.24 -4.82 -15.11
C SER A 117 -8.10 -3.75 -14.03
N SER A 118 -8.21 -4.11 -12.76
CA SER A 118 -8.04 -3.19 -11.63
C SER A 118 -6.59 -2.72 -11.50
N ILE A 119 -5.62 -3.62 -11.68
CA ILE A 119 -4.19 -3.28 -11.70
C ILE A 119 -3.91 -2.33 -12.88
N GLU A 120 -4.45 -2.61 -14.07
CA GLU A 120 -4.28 -1.80 -15.28
C GLU A 120 -4.86 -0.39 -15.11
N THR A 121 -6.05 -0.26 -14.53
CA THR A 121 -6.67 1.02 -14.19
C THR A 121 -5.73 1.87 -13.35
N LEU A 122 -5.11 1.27 -12.32
CA LEU A 122 -4.25 2.01 -11.41
C LEU A 122 -2.88 2.32 -12.00
N VAL A 123 -2.26 1.37 -12.72
CA VAL A 123 -0.95 1.58 -13.35
C VAL A 123 -1.00 2.71 -14.38
N ASN A 124 -2.13 2.87 -15.07
CA ASN A 124 -2.31 3.85 -16.14
C ASN A 124 -2.88 5.22 -15.65
N CYS A 125 -3.21 5.37 -14.36
CA CYS A 125 -3.80 6.62 -13.86
C CYS A 125 -2.77 7.73 -13.57
N GLY A 126 -1.48 7.47 -13.74
CA GLY A 126 -0.41 8.49 -13.59
C GLY A 126 0.43 8.38 -12.31
N ILE A 127 0.43 7.23 -11.64
CA ILE A 127 1.33 6.96 -10.50
C ILE A 127 2.78 6.80 -10.96
N GLN A 128 3.73 7.14 -10.09
CA GLN A 128 5.15 6.88 -10.28
C GLN A 128 5.61 5.58 -9.63
N VAL A 129 4.96 5.19 -8.52
CA VAL A 129 5.30 3.98 -7.78
C VAL A 129 4.05 3.17 -7.53
N PHE A 130 4.07 1.90 -7.91
CA PHE A 130 3.09 0.88 -7.56
C PHE A 130 3.67 0.04 -6.43
N ALA A 131 3.10 0.16 -5.24
CA ALA A 131 3.57 -0.55 -4.06
C ALA A 131 2.52 -1.57 -3.60
N GLN A 132 2.97 -2.79 -3.35
CA GLN A 132 2.18 -3.80 -2.67
C GLN A 132 3.06 -4.64 -1.75
N ASN A 133 2.72 -4.64 -0.48
CA ASN A 133 3.53 -5.29 0.53
C ASN A 133 3.35 -6.80 0.53
N ILE A 134 4.45 -7.55 0.54
CA ILE A 134 4.47 -9.00 0.77
C ILE A 134 4.17 -9.33 2.24
N GLU A 135 4.48 -8.39 3.13
CA GLU A 135 4.29 -8.37 4.58
C GLU A 135 5.13 -9.39 5.34
N THR A 136 5.20 -10.63 4.91
CA THR A 136 5.94 -11.69 5.59
C THR A 136 6.39 -12.78 4.62
N VAL A 137 7.22 -13.70 5.09
CA VAL A 137 7.70 -14.86 4.33
C VAL A 137 6.58 -15.84 4.00
N LYS A 138 6.78 -16.66 2.98
CA LYS A 138 5.76 -17.58 2.44
C LYS A 138 5.09 -18.45 3.50
N ARG A 139 5.86 -19.06 4.40
CA ARG A 139 5.35 -19.94 5.49
C ARG A 139 4.43 -19.19 6.46
N LEU A 140 4.72 -17.92 6.73
CA LEU A 140 3.98 -17.13 7.72
C LEU A 140 2.81 -16.34 7.10
N THR A 141 2.59 -16.40 5.79
CA THR A 141 1.54 -15.63 5.13
C THR A 141 0.17 -15.85 5.78
N HIS A 142 -0.35 -17.07 5.81
CA HIS A 142 -1.68 -17.33 6.38
C HIS A 142 -1.75 -17.25 7.91
N PRO A 143 -0.70 -17.59 8.69
CA PRO A 143 -0.68 -17.29 10.11
C PRO A 143 -0.79 -15.81 10.47
N VAL A 144 -0.35 -14.91 9.59
CA VAL A 144 -0.20 -13.46 9.86
C VAL A 144 -1.18 -12.61 9.08
N ARG A 145 -1.39 -12.91 7.77
CA ARG A 145 -2.29 -12.18 6.88
C ARG A 145 -3.69 -12.82 6.86
N ASP A 146 -4.67 -12.07 6.37
CA ASP A 146 -6.00 -12.61 6.05
C ASP A 146 -5.87 -13.78 5.06
N ILE A 147 -6.75 -14.77 5.18
CA ILE A 147 -6.73 -15.98 4.33
C ILE A 147 -6.83 -15.68 2.83
N ARG A 148 -7.41 -14.54 2.44
CA ARG A 148 -7.53 -14.08 1.05
C ARG A 148 -6.28 -13.38 0.54
N ALA A 149 -5.32 -13.07 1.41
CA ALA A 149 -4.07 -12.43 1.04
C ALA A 149 -3.00 -13.49 0.79
N GLY A 150 -2.68 -13.74 -0.49
CA GLY A 150 -1.73 -14.77 -0.91
C GLY A 150 -0.32 -14.22 -1.11
N TYR A 151 0.70 -15.03 -0.77
CA TYR A 151 2.10 -14.73 -1.09
C TYR A 151 2.32 -14.63 -2.60
N GLN A 152 1.94 -15.70 -3.33
CA GLN A 152 2.07 -15.74 -4.78
C GLN A 152 1.24 -14.63 -5.45
N GLN A 153 0.02 -14.38 -4.96
CA GLN A 153 -0.83 -13.29 -5.47
C GLN A 153 -0.15 -11.92 -5.37
N THR A 154 0.59 -11.65 -4.30
CA THR A 154 1.37 -10.39 -4.19
C THR A 154 2.46 -10.31 -5.26
N LEU A 155 3.19 -11.40 -5.50
CA LEU A 155 4.20 -11.45 -6.56
C LEU A 155 3.58 -11.28 -7.96
N ASP A 156 2.46 -11.96 -8.22
CA ASP A 156 1.74 -11.87 -9.49
C ASP A 156 1.19 -10.46 -9.77
N VAL A 157 0.71 -9.76 -8.74
CA VAL A 157 0.24 -8.37 -8.85
C VAL A 157 1.40 -7.43 -9.18
N LEU A 158 2.55 -7.58 -8.53
CA LEU A 158 3.75 -6.79 -8.81
C LEU A 158 4.29 -7.07 -10.24
N ALA A 159 4.36 -8.34 -10.63
CA ALA A 159 4.75 -8.73 -11.98
C ALA A 159 3.80 -8.17 -13.05
N THR A 160 2.49 -8.26 -12.78
CA THR A 160 1.45 -7.74 -13.68
C THR A 160 1.56 -6.23 -13.83
N SER A 161 1.76 -5.49 -12.75
CA SER A 161 1.93 -4.03 -12.82
C SER A 161 3.13 -3.63 -13.67
N LYS A 162 4.25 -4.34 -13.54
CA LYS A 162 5.47 -4.10 -14.32
C LYS A 162 5.32 -4.50 -15.79
N ALA A 163 4.56 -5.58 -16.07
CA ALA A 163 4.27 -6.01 -17.44
C ALA A 163 3.32 -5.04 -18.19
N ILE A 164 2.43 -4.34 -17.44
CA ILE A 164 1.55 -3.31 -18.02
C ILE A 164 2.34 -2.04 -18.36
N ASN A 165 3.20 -1.59 -17.44
CA ASN A 165 4.01 -0.39 -17.64
C ASN A 165 5.40 -0.57 -17.02
N SER A 166 6.42 -0.75 -17.88
CA SER A 166 7.80 -0.95 -17.45
C SER A 166 8.42 0.27 -16.74
N GLU A 167 7.86 1.46 -16.94
CA GLU A 167 8.39 2.70 -16.35
C GLU A 167 7.91 2.90 -14.90
N VAL A 168 6.80 2.27 -14.50
CA VAL A 168 6.34 2.35 -13.11
C VAL A 168 7.31 1.62 -12.20
N LEU A 169 7.77 2.31 -11.15
CA LEU A 169 8.58 1.69 -10.11
C LEU A 169 7.72 0.76 -9.26
N THR A 170 8.16 -0.47 -9.06
CA THR A 170 7.50 -1.40 -8.14
C THR A 170 8.18 -1.36 -6.78
N LYS A 171 7.38 -1.49 -5.71
CA LYS A 171 7.85 -1.47 -4.33
C LYS A 171 7.12 -2.50 -3.49
N SER A 172 7.83 -3.13 -2.56
CA SER A 172 7.24 -4.00 -1.55
C SER A 172 7.88 -3.76 -0.20
N SER A 173 7.29 -4.27 0.87
CA SER A 173 7.90 -4.29 2.19
C SER A 173 7.60 -5.59 2.93
N ILE A 174 8.51 -5.93 3.84
CA ILE A 174 8.40 -7.08 4.74
C ILE A 174 8.48 -6.59 6.19
N ILE A 175 7.65 -7.17 7.04
CA ILE A 175 7.66 -6.99 8.49
C ILE A 175 8.55 -8.09 9.07
N LEU A 176 9.55 -7.70 9.87
CA LEU A 176 10.47 -8.62 10.53
C LEU A 176 10.12 -8.78 12.02
N GLY A 177 10.43 -9.96 12.58
CA GLY A 177 10.18 -10.29 13.99
C GLY A 177 8.91 -11.12 14.21
N LEU A 178 8.34 -11.73 13.15
CA LEU A 178 7.16 -12.59 13.23
C LEU A 178 7.51 -14.09 13.37
N GLY A 179 8.82 -14.42 13.43
CA GLY A 179 9.32 -15.79 13.55
C GLY A 179 9.81 -16.38 12.21
N GLU A 180 10.15 -15.54 11.25
CA GLU A 180 10.86 -15.89 10.03
C GLU A 180 12.32 -16.27 10.31
N THR A 181 12.88 -17.12 9.47
CA THR A 181 14.32 -17.41 9.45
C THR A 181 15.03 -16.49 8.46
N ARG A 182 16.36 -16.38 8.60
CA ARG A 182 17.17 -15.61 7.67
C ARG A 182 17.06 -16.12 6.23
N ASP A 183 17.05 -17.44 6.04
CA ASP A 183 16.97 -18.05 4.72
C ASP A 183 15.62 -17.77 4.07
N GLU A 184 14.51 -17.84 4.83
CA GLU A 184 13.17 -17.47 4.33
C GLU A 184 13.08 -16.00 3.91
N ILE A 185 13.81 -15.10 4.59
CA ILE A 185 13.88 -13.68 4.19
C ILE A 185 14.64 -13.55 2.87
N ILE A 186 15.76 -14.24 2.72
CA ILE A 186 16.57 -14.23 1.49
C ILE A 186 15.73 -14.77 0.32
N ASP A 187 15.09 -15.94 0.49
CA ASP A 187 14.20 -16.53 -0.52
C ASP A 187 13.09 -15.55 -0.93
N THR A 188 12.51 -14.85 0.05
CA THR A 188 11.46 -13.85 -0.22
C THR A 188 12.01 -12.65 -1.02
N MET A 189 13.23 -12.22 -0.73
CA MET A 189 13.90 -11.15 -1.48
C MET A 189 14.20 -11.59 -2.91
N ASP A 190 14.66 -12.82 -3.10
CA ASP A 190 14.94 -13.39 -4.43
C ASP A 190 13.64 -13.54 -5.25
N ASP A 191 12.55 -14.00 -4.64
CA ASP A 191 11.22 -14.05 -5.27
C ASP A 191 10.76 -12.65 -5.73
N LEU A 192 10.96 -11.62 -4.90
CA LEU A 192 10.64 -10.24 -5.26
C LEU A 192 11.53 -9.71 -6.39
N LEU A 193 12.82 -10.01 -6.39
CA LEU A 193 13.74 -9.64 -7.47
C LEU A 193 13.35 -10.29 -8.78
N ALA A 194 12.90 -11.54 -8.76
CA ALA A 194 12.48 -12.28 -9.96
C ALA A 194 11.28 -11.66 -10.68
N VAL A 195 10.42 -10.91 -9.97
CA VAL A 195 9.26 -10.21 -10.54
C VAL A 195 9.56 -8.75 -10.94
N SER A 196 10.81 -8.43 -11.27
CA SER A 196 11.28 -7.11 -11.72
C SER A 196 11.12 -6.00 -10.69
N TYR A 197 11.42 -6.32 -9.48
CA TYR A 197 11.34 -5.45 -8.33
C TYR A 197 12.41 -4.34 -8.37
N THR A 198 12.06 -3.11 -8.02
CA THR A 198 12.97 -1.95 -8.06
C THR A 198 13.30 -1.37 -6.68
N HIS A 199 12.53 -1.67 -5.62
CA HIS A 199 12.80 -1.13 -4.29
C HIS A 199 12.26 -1.99 -3.14
N LEU A 200 13.12 -2.38 -2.19
CA LEU A 200 12.77 -3.15 -0.99
C LEU A 200 12.86 -2.30 0.28
N ARG A 201 11.87 -2.39 1.15
CA ARG A 201 11.89 -1.80 2.48
C ARG A 201 11.58 -2.85 3.55
N ALA A 202 12.48 -2.97 4.54
CA ALA A 202 12.25 -3.77 5.74
C ALA A 202 11.77 -2.88 6.89
N HIS A 203 10.79 -3.36 7.66
CA HIS A 203 10.34 -2.77 8.90
C HIS A 203 10.57 -3.77 10.03
N GLU A 204 11.27 -3.34 11.08
CA GLU A 204 11.38 -4.12 12.30
C GLU A 204 10.18 -3.81 13.20
N THR A 205 9.50 -4.85 13.67
CA THR A 205 8.55 -4.77 14.77
C THR A 205 9.25 -5.17 16.05
N SER A 206 9.47 -4.22 16.96
CA SER A 206 9.79 -4.56 18.33
C SER A 206 8.52 -5.05 19.02
N LEU A 207 8.48 -6.35 19.33
CA LEU A 207 7.48 -6.97 20.19
C LEU A 207 7.59 -6.46 21.63
#